data_04dbdec962513772c59f6f9d05c21d77
#
_entry.id   04dbdec962513772c59f6f9d05c21d77
#
_cell.length_a   1.000
_cell.length_b   1.000
_cell.length_c   1.000
_cell.angle_alpha   90.00
_cell.angle_beta   90.00
_cell.angle_gamma   90.00
#
_symmetry.space_group_name_H-M   'P 1'
#
loop_
_entity.id
_entity.type
_entity.pdbx_description
1 polymer ?
#
loop_
_entity_poly.entity_id
_entity_poly.type
_entity_poly.pdbx_seq_one_letter_code
_entity_poly.pdbx_strand_id
1 'polypeptide(L)'
;MPETTYFPRRLILAGAMISGVLLALAVHMLGARFGLDLGRLWRSDTPEFVPAGAAVAWWLIATVGFSSGYLTANLMHSAVSGQIPQRMRQFLIAVGVLVLAGAGQAASAPSPIPTISGVLAGLAALGLGAVMAFCGAHFALRRA
;
A
#
# COMPACT_ATOMS: atom_id res chain seq x y z
N MET A 1 -3.94 31.79 -22.35
CA MET A 1 -2.92 30.82 -21.91
C MET A 1 -3.62 29.83 -21.01
N PRO A 2 -3.59 28.54 -21.30
CA PRO A 2 -4.18 27.56 -20.38
C PRO A 2 -3.36 27.61 -19.09
N GLU A 3 -4.02 27.91 -17.98
CA GLU A 3 -3.43 27.77 -16.67
C GLU A 3 -3.08 26.30 -16.48
N THR A 4 -1.79 26.00 -16.52
CA THR A 4 -1.29 24.68 -16.18
C THR A 4 -1.55 24.49 -14.70
N THR A 5 -2.63 23.77 -14.39
CA THR A 5 -3.01 23.43 -13.03
C THR A 5 -1.96 22.47 -12.48
N TYR A 6 -0.88 23.00 -11.92
CA TYR A 6 0.10 22.19 -11.23
C TYR A 6 -0.51 21.69 -9.91
N PHE A 7 -0.64 20.40 -9.74
CA PHE A 7 -0.94 19.86 -8.43
C PHE A 7 0.20 20.22 -7.47
N PRO A 8 -0.10 20.87 -6.34
CA PRO A 8 0.94 21.19 -5.38
C PRO A 8 1.58 19.90 -4.88
N ARG A 9 2.91 19.90 -4.77
CA ARG A 9 3.71 18.74 -4.35
C ARG A 9 3.15 18.05 -3.08
N ARG A 10 2.61 18.84 -2.15
CA ARG A 10 1.99 18.33 -0.91
C ARG A 10 0.77 17.45 -1.20
N LEU A 11 -0.04 17.80 -2.18
CA LEU A 11 -1.22 17.03 -2.60
C LEU A 11 -0.82 15.70 -3.24
N ILE A 12 0.22 15.69 -4.05
CA ILE A 12 0.76 14.46 -4.66
C ILE A 12 1.28 13.52 -3.59
N LEU A 13 2.04 14.04 -2.62
CA LEU A 13 2.56 13.24 -1.51
C LEU A 13 1.44 12.70 -0.62
N ALA A 14 0.43 13.50 -0.32
CA ALA A 14 -0.74 13.05 0.45
C ALA A 14 -1.51 11.96 -0.28
N GLY A 15 -1.78 12.12 -1.57
CA GLY A 15 -2.43 11.10 -2.40
C GLY A 15 -1.64 9.80 -2.47
N ALA A 16 -0.32 9.89 -2.58
CA ALA A 16 0.58 8.75 -2.56
C ALA A 16 0.52 8.00 -1.20
N MET A 17 0.54 8.72 -0.09
CA MET A 17 0.42 8.13 1.24
C MET A 17 -0.93 7.39 1.42
N ILE A 18 -2.03 8.00 0.98
CA ILE A 18 -3.36 7.37 1.03
C ILE A 18 -3.36 6.08 0.21
N SER A 19 -2.81 6.09 -1.00
CA SER A 19 -2.73 4.87 -1.82
C SER A 19 -1.89 3.78 -1.15
N GLY A 20 -0.79 4.14 -0.51
CA GLY A 20 0.06 3.22 0.26
C GLY A 20 -0.67 2.58 1.43
N VAL A 21 -1.45 3.37 2.18
CA VAL A 21 -2.28 2.88 3.29
C VAL A 21 -3.34 1.90 2.79
N LEU A 22 -4.07 2.24 1.72
CA LEU A 22 -5.12 1.38 1.17
C LEU A 22 -4.55 0.04 0.67
N LEU A 23 -3.41 0.07 -0.01
CA LEU A 23 -2.76 -1.14 -0.48
C LEU A 23 -2.16 -1.98 0.65
N ALA A 24 -1.58 -1.36 1.68
CA ALA A 24 -1.11 -2.06 2.86
C ALA A 24 -2.27 -2.76 3.58
N LEU A 25 -3.41 -2.09 3.69
CA LEU A 25 -4.63 -2.69 4.25
C LEU A 25 -5.09 -3.90 3.43
N ALA A 26 -5.13 -3.77 2.09
CA ALA A 26 -5.52 -4.86 1.20
C ALA A 26 -4.56 -6.07 1.33
N VAL A 27 -3.26 -5.83 1.37
CA VAL A 27 -2.24 -6.89 1.57
C VAL A 27 -2.39 -7.54 2.94
N HIS A 28 -2.64 -6.76 3.99
CA HIS A 28 -2.86 -7.29 5.33
C HIS A 28 -4.08 -8.21 5.39
N MET A 29 -5.20 -7.78 4.80
CA MET A 29 -6.44 -8.55 4.79
C MET A 29 -6.34 -9.83 3.94
N LEU A 30 -5.77 -9.71 2.75
CA LEU A 30 -5.53 -10.88 1.88
C LEU A 30 -4.51 -11.83 2.49
N GLY A 31 -3.44 -11.31 3.09
CA GLY A 31 -2.39 -12.08 3.73
C GLY A 31 -2.93 -12.97 4.87
N ALA A 32 -3.84 -12.43 5.67
CA ALA A 32 -4.48 -13.20 6.74
C ALA A 32 -5.23 -14.45 6.22
N ARG A 33 -5.81 -14.37 5.02
CA ARG A 33 -6.48 -15.52 4.36
C ARG A 33 -5.52 -16.58 3.87
N PHE A 34 -4.30 -16.19 3.47
CA PHE A 34 -3.27 -17.13 3.02
C PHE A 34 -2.31 -17.57 4.12
N GLY A 35 -2.65 -17.32 5.38
CA GLY A 35 -1.83 -17.70 6.53
C GLY A 35 -0.59 -16.82 6.74
N LEU A 36 -0.51 -15.68 6.06
CA LEU A 36 0.53 -14.69 6.24
C LEU A 36 0.17 -13.80 7.45
N ASP A 37 0.36 -14.30 8.64
CA ASP A 37 0.01 -13.60 9.87
C ASP A 37 1.13 -12.63 10.27
N LEU A 38 0.92 -11.35 9.98
CA LEU A 38 1.83 -10.26 10.38
C LEU A 38 1.99 -10.16 11.92
N GLY A 39 0.96 -10.56 12.67
CA GLY A 39 0.98 -10.51 14.13
C GLY A 39 1.92 -11.53 14.78
N ARG A 40 2.35 -12.55 14.05
CA ARG A 40 3.28 -13.55 14.59
C ARG A 40 4.67 -12.99 14.92
N LEU A 41 5.07 -11.89 14.28
CA LEU A 41 6.31 -11.20 14.61
C LEU A 41 6.34 -10.62 16.04
N TRP A 42 5.16 -10.38 16.62
CA TRP A 42 5.00 -9.70 17.91
C TRP A 42 4.63 -10.65 19.04
N ARG A 43 4.50 -11.95 18.75
CA ARG A 43 4.28 -12.98 19.77
C ARG A 43 5.63 -13.44 20.29
N SER A 44 5.91 -13.10 21.54
CA SER A 44 7.12 -13.46 22.25
C SER A 44 7.25 -14.97 22.58
N ASP A 45 6.26 -15.78 22.23
CA ASP A 45 6.17 -17.17 22.63
C ASP A 45 7.06 -18.13 21.82
N THR A 46 7.70 -17.66 20.76
CA THR A 46 8.66 -18.45 19.98
C THR A 46 9.89 -17.64 19.64
N PRO A 47 10.97 -17.72 20.44
CA PRO A 47 12.17 -16.91 20.23
C PRO A 47 13.00 -17.30 19.00
N GLU A 48 12.67 -18.34 18.27
CA GLU A 48 13.63 -18.93 17.35
C GLU A 48 13.42 -18.68 15.86
N PHE A 49 12.30 -18.16 15.38
CA PHE A 49 12.16 -17.87 13.96
C PHE A 49 11.03 -16.89 13.69
N VAL A 50 11.36 -15.75 13.09
CA VAL A 50 10.39 -14.96 12.34
C VAL A 50 9.83 -15.86 11.24
N PRO A 51 8.55 -16.28 11.30
CA PRO A 51 8.03 -17.17 10.27
C PRO A 51 8.26 -16.50 8.91
N ALA A 52 8.85 -17.24 7.97
CA ALA A 52 9.16 -16.75 6.62
C ALA A 52 7.96 -16.04 5.97
N GLY A 53 6.74 -16.51 6.25
CA GLY A 53 5.50 -15.87 5.78
C GLY A 53 5.28 -14.45 6.30
N ALA A 54 5.63 -14.17 7.56
CA ALA A 54 5.51 -12.81 8.11
C ALA A 54 6.54 -11.87 7.46
N ALA A 55 7.77 -12.32 7.27
CA ALA A 55 8.80 -11.55 6.58
C ALA A 55 8.41 -11.23 5.14
N VAL A 56 7.87 -12.21 4.41
CA VAL A 56 7.34 -12.03 3.06
C VAL A 56 6.20 -11.02 3.03
N ALA A 57 5.27 -11.08 3.99
CA ALA A 57 4.15 -10.14 4.07
C ALA A 57 4.64 -8.70 4.32
N TRP A 58 5.59 -8.49 5.21
CA TRP A 58 6.20 -7.18 5.46
C TRP A 58 6.94 -6.65 4.24
N TRP A 59 7.69 -7.51 3.56
CA TRP A 59 8.38 -7.15 2.32
C TRP A 59 7.40 -6.77 1.20
N LEU A 60 6.30 -7.52 1.06
CA LEU A 60 5.24 -7.19 0.10
C LEU A 60 4.61 -5.83 0.38
N ILE A 61 4.30 -5.52 1.65
CA ILE A 61 3.75 -4.21 2.03
C ILE A 61 4.72 -3.09 1.67
N ALA A 62 6.00 -3.26 1.96
CA ALA A 62 7.01 -2.26 1.63
C ALA A 62 7.13 -2.05 0.12
N THR A 63 7.21 -3.12 -0.66
CA THR A 63 7.35 -3.06 -2.12
C THR A 63 6.11 -2.49 -2.79
N VAL A 64 4.94 -2.96 -2.40
CA VAL A 64 3.65 -2.48 -2.94
C VAL A 64 3.43 -1.02 -2.53
N GLY A 65 3.74 -0.65 -1.29
CA GLY A 65 3.67 0.73 -0.82
C GLY A 65 4.56 1.65 -1.65
N PHE A 66 5.83 1.31 -1.81
CA PHE A 66 6.77 2.11 -2.61
C PHE A 66 6.30 2.25 -4.07
N SER A 67 5.92 1.14 -4.70
CA SER A 67 5.45 1.14 -6.09
C SER A 67 4.19 1.96 -6.26
N SER A 68 3.24 1.88 -5.33
CA SER A 68 1.99 2.65 -5.39
C SER A 68 2.25 4.15 -5.27
N GLY A 69 3.14 4.56 -4.37
CA GLY A 69 3.52 5.96 -4.21
C GLY A 69 4.21 6.52 -5.46
N TYR A 70 5.16 5.77 -6.00
CA TYR A 70 5.86 6.11 -7.23
C TYR A 70 4.90 6.31 -8.40
N LEU A 71 3.97 5.38 -8.57
CA LEU A 71 2.99 5.42 -9.66
C LEU A 71 1.93 6.51 -9.47
N THR A 72 1.44 6.70 -8.25
CA THR A 72 0.50 7.79 -7.95
C THR A 72 1.11 9.15 -8.26
N ALA A 73 2.38 9.36 -7.89
CA ALA A 73 3.07 10.61 -8.21
C ALA A 73 3.22 10.82 -9.72
N ASN A 74 3.60 9.79 -10.46
CA ASN A 74 3.70 9.87 -11.92
C ASN A 74 2.33 10.09 -12.58
N LEU A 75 1.27 9.45 -12.07
CA LEU A 75 -0.09 9.65 -12.56
C LEU A 75 -0.58 11.08 -12.36
N MET A 76 -0.41 11.62 -11.16
CA MET A 76 -0.84 12.99 -10.86
C MET A 76 -0.03 13.99 -11.67
N HIS A 77 1.25 13.72 -11.91
CA HIS A 77 2.08 14.54 -12.77
C HIS A 77 1.66 14.44 -14.24
N SER A 78 1.34 13.23 -14.73
CA SER A 78 0.89 12.99 -16.11
C SER A 78 -0.54 13.43 -16.35
N ALA A 79 -1.41 13.43 -15.36
CA ALA A 79 -2.79 13.91 -15.47
C ALA A 79 -2.84 15.40 -15.83
N VAL A 80 -1.85 16.17 -15.40
CA VAL A 80 -1.67 17.57 -15.77
C VAL A 80 -1.25 17.72 -17.24
N SER A 81 -0.49 16.77 -17.79
CA SER A 81 -0.05 16.76 -19.19
C SER A 81 -1.03 16.10 -20.17
N GLY A 82 -2.14 15.55 -19.66
CA GLY A 82 -3.20 14.95 -20.49
C GLY A 82 -2.88 13.60 -21.13
N GLN A 83 -1.74 13.01 -20.84
CA GLN A 83 -1.32 11.72 -21.43
C GLN A 83 -1.01 10.70 -20.34
N ILE A 84 -1.94 9.76 -20.12
CA ILE A 84 -1.70 8.62 -19.24
C ILE A 84 -1.12 7.47 -20.07
N PRO A 85 0.11 6.99 -19.81
CA PRO A 85 0.71 5.87 -20.51
C PRO A 85 -0.16 4.59 -20.36
N GLN A 86 -0.28 3.81 -21.43
CA GLN A 86 -1.10 2.59 -21.43
C GLN A 86 -0.70 1.60 -20.32
N ARG A 87 0.61 1.46 -20.04
CA ARG A 87 1.11 0.60 -18.95
C ARG A 87 0.60 1.03 -17.58
N MET A 88 0.46 2.33 -17.37
CA MET A 88 -0.04 2.89 -16.12
C MET A 88 -1.54 2.63 -15.94
N ARG A 89 -2.32 2.68 -17.03
CA ARG A 89 -3.74 2.29 -17.02
C ARG A 89 -3.92 0.82 -16.62
N GLN A 90 -3.12 -0.08 -17.20
CA GLN A 90 -3.15 -1.52 -16.86
C GLN A 90 -2.79 -1.76 -15.39
N PHE A 91 -1.80 -1.05 -14.88
CA PHE A 91 -1.42 -1.14 -13.47
C PHE A 91 -2.53 -0.64 -12.53
N LEU A 92 -3.19 0.47 -12.86
CA LEU A 92 -4.33 0.97 -12.07
C LEU A 92 -5.48 -0.02 -12.02
N ILE A 93 -5.77 -0.69 -13.13
CA ILE A 93 -6.78 -1.76 -13.18
C ILE A 93 -6.36 -2.91 -12.26
N ALA A 94 -5.11 -3.36 -12.33
CA ALA A 94 -4.60 -4.44 -11.47
C ALA A 94 -4.67 -4.07 -9.99
N VAL A 95 -4.28 -2.85 -9.61
CA VAL A 95 -4.39 -2.32 -8.24
C VAL A 95 -5.84 -2.23 -7.81
N GLY A 96 -6.73 -1.73 -8.66
CA GLY A 96 -8.15 -1.65 -8.37
C GLY A 96 -8.76 -3.03 -8.11
N VAL A 97 -8.42 -4.03 -8.91
CA VAL A 97 -8.84 -5.43 -8.72
C VAL A 97 -8.32 -5.96 -7.38
N LEU A 98 -7.05 -5.73 -7.05
CA LEU A 98 -6.46 -6.18 -5.78
C LEU A 98 -7.16 -5.56 -4.58
N VAL A 99 -7.42 -4.24 -4.61
CA VAL A 99 -8.11 -3.53 -3.53
C VAL A 99 -9.55 -4.02 -3.38
N LEU A 100 -10.27 -4.21 -4.49
CA LEU A 100 -11.64 -4.73 -4.47
C LEU A 100 -11.69 -6.17 -3.97
N ALA A 101 -10.74 -7.02 -4.38
CA ALA A 101 -10.63 -8.38 -3.87
C ALA A 101 -10.35 -8.40 -2.37
N GLY A 102 -9.44 -7.54 -1.88
CA GLY A 102 -9.15 -7.39 -0.46
C GLY A 102 -10.36 -6.91 0.33
N ALA A 103 -11.07 -5.91 -0.17
CA ALA A 103 -12.30 -5.38 0.44
C ALA A 103 -13.42 -6.44 0.46
N GLY A 104 -13.60 -7.18 -0.62
CA GLY A 104 -14.58 -8.27 -0.71
C GLY A 104 -14.28 -9.39 0.28
N GLN A 105 -13.01 -9.77 0.45
CA GLN A 105 -12.59 -10.75 1.45
C GLN A 105 -12.82 -10.25 2.88
N ALA A 106 -12.56 -8.98 3.14
CA ALA A 106 -12.83 -8.37 4.44
C ALA A 106 -14.33 -8.38 4.79
N ALA A 107 -15.19 -8.06 3.82
CA ALA A 107 -16.65 -8.03 4.00
C ALA A 107 -17.25 -9.42 4.21
N SER A 108 -16.67 -10.48 3.62
CA SER A 108 -17.17 -11.86 3.70
C SER A 108 -16.62 -12.65 4.89
N ALA A 109 -15.61 -12.14 5.58
CA ALA A 109 -15.02 -12.84 6.73
C ALA A 109 -15.85 -12.63 8.00
N PRO A 110 -16.17 -13.70 8.79
CA PRO A 110 -16.62 -13.50 10.16
C PRO A 110 -15.51 -12.76 10.92
N SER A 111 -15.87 -11.64 11.57
CA SER A 111 -14.92 -10.81 12.31
C SER A 111 -14.32 -11.63 13.46
N PRO A 112 -13.06 -12.07 13.41
CA PRO A 112 -12.40 -12.55 14.61
C PRO A 112 -12.28 -11.39 15.59
N ILE A 113 -12.44 -11.66 16.88
CA ILE A 113 -12.20 -10.64 17.92
C ILE A 113 -10.75 -10.15 17.73
N PRO A 114 -10.52 -8.84 17.46
CA PRO A 114 -9.18 -8.36 17.19
C PRO A 114 -8.33 -8.53 18.44
N THR A 115 -7.25 -9.29 18.34
CA THR A 115 -6.23 -9.35 19.38
C THR A 115 -5.42 -8.06 19.38
N ILE A 116 -4.92 -7.62 20.53
CA ILE A 116 -4.10 -6.40 20.66
C ILE A 116 -2.88 -6.48 19.71
N SER A 117 -2.25 -7.64 19.60
CA SER A 117 -1.13 -7.87 18.69
C SER A 117 -1.54 -7.73 17.22
N GLY A 118 -2.73 -8.17 16.84
CA GLY A 118 -3.28 -8.01 15.49
C GLY A 118 -3.54 -6.55 15.13
N VAL A 119 -4.08 -5.77 16.07
CA VAL A 119 -4.32 -4.33 15.87
C VAL A 119 -2.99 -3.58 15.72
N LEU A 120 -2.01 -3.85 16.58
CA LEU A 120 -0.68 -3.23 16.49
C LEU A 120 0.03 -3.58 15.18
N ALA A 121 -0.02 -4.85 14.76
CA ALA A 121 0.54 -5.27 13.47
C ALA A 121 -0.17 -4.59 12.30
N GLY A 122 -1.48 -4.45 12.34
CA GLY A 122 -2.25 -3.72 11.34
C GLY A 122 -1.84 -2.25 11.25
N LEU A 123 -1.75 -1.55 12.38
CA LEU A 123 -1.31 -0.15 12.43
C LEU A 123 0.13 0.01 11.92
N ALA A 124 1.03 -0.89 12.30
CA ALA A 124 2.40 -0.89 11.79
C ALA A 124 2.47 -1.13 10.28
N ALA A 125 1.64 -2.03 9.74
CA ALA A 125 1.53 -2.28 8.31
C ALA A 125 1.04 -1.05 7.55
N LEU A 126 0.02 -0.38 8.05
CA LEU A 126 -0.50 0.87 7.46
C LEU A 126 0.56 1.98 7.48
N GLY A 127 1.26 2.13 8.61
CA GLY A 127 2.35 3.08 8.76
C GLY A 127 3.50 2.81 7.77
N LEU A 128 3.91 1.57 7.63
CA LEU A 128 4.93 1.16 6.67
C LEU A 128 4.49 1.45 5.23
N GLY A 129 3.25 1.11 4.88
CA GLY A 129 2.68 1.40 3.57
C GLY A 129 2.68 2.90 3.25
N ALA A 130 2.31 3.74 4.20
CA ALA A 130 2.33 5.19 4.06
C ALA A 130 3.75 5.74 3.85
N VAL A 131 4.70 5.32 4.68
CA VAL A 131 6.10 5.78 4.61
C VAL A 131 6.75 5.34 3.30
N MET A 132 6.56 4.09 2.90
CA MET A 132 7.13 3.58 1.65
C MET A 132 6.51 4.25 0.43
N ALA A 133 5.20 4.53 0.44
CA ALA A 133 4.55 5.29 -0.62
C ALA A 133 5.05 6.75 -0.68
N PHE A 134 5.27 7.39 0.47
CA PHE A 134 5.91 8.70 0.52
C PHE A 134 7.31 8.68 -0.11
N CYS A 135 8.13 7.68 0.23
CA CYS A 135 9.47 7.52 -0.35
C CYS A 135 9.40 7.31 -1.86
N GLY A 136 8.50 6.47 -2.35
CA GLY A 136 8.28 6.22 -3.76
C GLY A 136 7.86 7.47 -4.53
N ALA A 137 6.90 8.23 -3.99
CA ALA A 137 6.46 9.49 -4.57
C ALA A 137 7.56 10.54 -4.58
N HIS A 138 8.31 10.65 -3.49
CA HIS A 138 9.43 11.59 -3.39
C HIS A 138 10.52 11.27 -4.42
N PHE A 139 10.80 9.98 -4.60
CA PHE A 139 11.75 9.51 -5.61
C PHE A 139 11.29 9.82 -7.04
N ALA A 140 9.99 9.61 -7.34
CA ALA A 140 9.41 9.97 -8.63
C ALA A 140 9.53 11.46 -8.92
N LEU A 141 9.19 12.30 -7.93
CA LEU A 141 9.22 13.77 -8.08
C LEU A 141 10.64 14.35 -8.18
N ARG A 142 11.67 13.62 -7.76
CA ARG A 142 13.07 14.03 -7.95
C ARG A 142 13.60 13.75 -9.35
N ARG A 143 12.98 12.78 -10.05
CA ARG A 143 13.39 12.40 -11.41
C ARG A 143 12.60 13.13 -12.51
N ALA A 144 11.50 13.71 -12.12
CA ALA A 144 10.68 14.54 -13.01
C ALA A 144 11.21 15.98 -13.02
#